data_1182bd0032abccf39feb4dc818455a1c
#
_entry.id   1182bd0032abccf39feb4dc818455a1c
#
_cell.length_a   1.000
_cell.length_b   1.000
_cell.length_c   1.000
_cell.angle_alpha   90.00
_cell.angle_beta   90.00
_cell.angle_gamma   90.00
#
_symmetry.space_group_name_H-M   'P 1'
#
loop_
_entity.id
_entity.type
_entity.pdbx_description
1 polymer ?
#
loop_
_entity_poly.entity_id
_entity_poly.type
_entity_poly.pdbx_seq_one_letter_code
_entity_poly.pdbx_strand_id
1 'polypeptide(L)'
;MATAIDFNPDILNLQAPIVFFPVRHHSPAAARLLRDYLEQIRPQVILIEGPSDFNDRLAELNLPHQLPIAIYSYLREEKLGQRGAFYPFCIYSPEWQALRIGFDQQILVEFIDRPWAELVCDALSNQRYGDGSLAQNPYVSILSQKLGVEDFDSLWDTLFEIDPNLSLKDYFERCHR
;
A
#
# COMPACT_ATOMS: atom_id res chain seq x y z
N MET A 1 -3.78 26.56 -13.47
CA MET A 1 -4.73 25.63 -14.10
C MET A 1 -4.16 24.24 -13.87
N ALA A 2 -4.74 23.49 -12.92
CA ALA A 2 -4.37 22.09 -12.72
C ALA A 2 -4.94 21.32 -13.92
N THR A 3 -4.09 20.70 -14.71
CA THR A 3 -4.49 19.73 -15.74
C THR A 3 -5.21 18.59 -15.03
N ALA A 4 -6.49 18.39 -15.38
CA ALA A 4 -7.21 17.20 -14.97
C ALA A 4 -6.37 15.98 -15.37
N ILE A 5 -5.99 15.15 -14.41
CA ILE A 5 -5.37 13.86 -14.69
C ILE A 5 -6.49 13.05 -15.33
N ASP A 6 -6.36 12.78 -16.63
CA ASP A 6 -7.24 11.85 -17.33
C ASP A 6 -7.07 10.49 -16.64
N PHE A 7 -8.09 10.10 -15.90
CA PHE A 7 -8.11 8.80 -15.21
C PHE A 7 -8.18 7.71 -16.29
N ASN A 8 -7.06 7.01 -16.48
CA ASN A 8 -7.03 5.90 -17.42
C ASN A 8 -7.81 4.71 -16.80
N PRO A 9 -8.97 4.32 -17.35
CA PRO A 9 -9.75 3.20 -16.81
C PRO A 9 -9.02 1.85 -16.84
N ASP A 10 -7.90 1.76 -17.58
CA ASP A 10 -7.08 0.55 -17.64
C ASP A 10 -6.13 0.37 -16.45
N ILE A 11 -6.02 1.33 -15.54
CA ILE A 11 -5.13 1.24 -14.36
C ILE A 11 -5.43 0.00 -13.50
N LEU A 12 -6.69 -0.41 -13.39
CA LEU A 12 -7.12 -1.59 -12.63
C LEU A 12 -7.31 -2.84 -13.51
N ASN A 13 -6.70 -2.88 -14.70
CA ASN A 13 -6.78 -4.01 -15.60
C ASN A 13 -5.80 -5.12 -15.19
N LEU A 14 -6.32 -6.22 -14.66
CA LEU A 14 -5.55 -7.41 -14.28
C LEU A 14 -4.83 -8.12 -15.44
N GLN A 15 -5.16 -7.79 -16.67
CA GLN A 15 -4.55 -8.37 -17.88
C GLN A 15 -3.51 -7.44 -18.52
N ALA A 16 -3.30 -6.26 -17.94
CA ALA A 16 -2.30 -5.33 -18.44
C ALA A 16 -0.88 -5.84 -18.15
N PRO A 17 0.12 -5.46 -18.98
CA PRO A 17 1.52 -5.80 -18.71
C PRO A 17 2.06 -5.18 -17.41
N ILE A 18 1.45 -4.09 -16.95
CA ILE A 18 1.69 -3.46 -15.64
C ILE A 18 0.35 -3.41 -14.93
N VAL A 19 0.29 -4.04 -13.77
CA VAL A 19 -0.92 -4.07 -12.94
C VAL A 19 -0.69 -3.25 -11.68
N PHE A 20 -1.57 -2.29 -11.44
CA PHE A 20 -1.62 -1.55 -10.19
C PHE A 20 -2.58 -2.25 -9.25
N PHE A 21 -2.06 -2.83 -8.19
CA PHE A 21 -2.87 -3.46 -7.17
C PHE A 21 -3.22 -2.42 -6.10
N PRO A 22 -4.50 -2.05 -5.93
CA PRO A 22 -4.89 -1.12 -4.89
C PRO A 22 -4.72 -1.77 -3.52
N VAL A 23 -3.97 -1.13 -2.64
CA VAL A 23 -3.75 -1.63 -1.29
C VAL A 23 -4.30 -0.66 -0.25
N ARG A 24 -4.78 -1.21 0.85
CA ARG A 24 -4.87 -0.51 2.12
C ARG A 24 -3.85 -1.15 3.05
N HIS A 25 -3.02 -0.33 3.70
CA HIS A 25 -2.03 -0.82 4.65
C HIS A 25 -2.70 -1.66 5.74
N HIS A 26 -2.12 -2.81 6.04
CA HIS A 26 -2.60 -3.74 7.05
C HIS A 26 -4.02 -4.31 6.82
N SER A 27 -4.50 -4.33 5.57
CA SER A 27 -5.75 -4.99 5.20
C SER A 27 -5.55 -6.49 4.99
N PRO A 28 -6.15 -7.37 5.81
CA PRO A 28 -6.11 -8.82 5.62
C PRO A 28 -6.67 -9.27 4.27
N ALA A 29 -7.75 -8.66 3.81
CA ALA A 29 -8.37 -9.00 2.52
C ALA A 29 -7.43 -8.64 1.35
N ALA A 30 -6.86 -7.42 1.35
CA ALA A 30 -5.88 -7.02 0.33
C ALA A 30 -4.63 -7.93 0.36
N ALA A 31 -4.12 -8.25 1.56
CA ALA A 31 -2.96 -9.11 1.72
C ALA A 31 -3.19 -10.53 1.17
N ARG A 32 -4.35 -11.12 1.48
CA ARG A 32 -4.75 -12.44 0.96
C ARG A 32 -4.87 -12.43 -0.56
N LEU A 33 -5.63 -11.47 -1.10
CA LEU A 33 -5.89 -11.39 -2.54
C LEU A 33 -4.61 -11.10 -3.32
N LEU A 34 -3.74 -10.21 -2.82
CA LEU A 34 -2.46 -9.91 -3.44
C LEU A 34 -1.55 -11.15 -3.46
N ARG A 35 -1.43 -11.85 -2.32
CA ARG A 35 -0.66 -13.08 -2.24
C ARG A 35 -1.13 -14.09 -3.27
N ASP A 36 -2.43 -14.41 -3.28
CA ASP A 36 -3.01 -15.42 -4.16
C ASP A 36 -2.82 -15.03 -5.64
N TYR A 37 -2.91 -13.72 -5.96
CA TYR A 37 -2.67 -13.19 -7.29
C TYR A 37 -1.20 -13.32 -7.70
N LEU A 38 -0.25 -12.91 -6.86
CA LEU A 38 1.18 -13.00 -7.16
C LEU A 38 1.65 -14.45 -7.32
N GLU A 39 1.12 -15.39 -6.51
CA GLU A 39 1.40 -16.81 -6.65
C GLU A 39 0.95 -17.36 -7.99
N GLN A 40 -0.17 -16.86 -8.51
CA GLN A 40 -0.75 -17.29 -9.78
C GLN A 40 0.01 -16.73 -10.99
N ILE A 41 0.29 -15.40 -11.00
CA ILE A 41 0.82 -14.74 -12.19
C ILE A 41 2.34 -14.77 -12.30
N ARG A 42 3.06 -14.88 -11.18
CA ARG A 42 4.51 -14.85 -11.08
C ARG A 42 5.13 -13.73 -11.95
N PRO A 43 4.95 -12.45 -11.56
CA PRO A 43 5.42 -11.33 -12.35
C PRO A 43 6.95 -11.33 -12.45
N GLN A 44 7.51 -10.59 -13.40
CA GLN A 44 8.97 -10.42 -13.53
C GLN A 44 9.53 -9.50 -12.44
N VAL A 45 8.73 -8.53 -11.97
CA VAL A 45 9.10 -7.57 -10.93
C VAL A 45 7.89 -7.23 -10.07
N ILE A 46 8.14 -7.01 -8.78
CA ILE A 46 7.16 -6.51 -7.83
C ILE A 46 7.67 -5.16 -7.33
N LEU A 47 6.91 -4.11 -7.58
CA LEU A 47 7.18 -2.76 -7.11
C LEU A 47 6.27 -2.46 -5.93
N ILE A 48 6.83 -2.05 -4.81
CA ILE A 48 6.12 -1.86 -3.54
C ILE A 48 6.27 -0.42 -3.09
N GLU A 49 5.18 0.19 -2.65
CA GLU A 49 5.22 1.47 -1.94
C GLU A 49 6.05 1.32 -0.66
N GLY A 50 7.16 2.04 -0.62
CA GLY A 50 8.13 1.97 0.45
C GLY A 50 9.41 2.73 0.11
N PRO A 51 10.29 2.97 1.11
CA PRO A 51 11.44 3.87 0.96
C PRO A 51 12.51 3.29 0.04
N SER A 52 12.70 3.88 -1.14
CA SER A 52 13.68 3.39 -2.13
C SER A 52 15.13 3.43 -1.65
N ASP A 53 15.45 4.27 -0.66
CA ASP A 53 16.76 4.29 0.00
C ASP A 53 17.05 3.04 0.85
N PHE A 54 16.06 2.18 1.06
CA PHE A 54 16.23 0.87 1.71
C PHE A 54 16.51 -0.28 0.72
N ASN A 55 16.46 -0.06 -0.60
CA ASN A 55 16.58 -1.13 -1.59
C ASN A 55 17.90 -1.92 -1.47
N ASP A 56 19.01 -1.27 -1.18
CA ASP A 56 20.31 -1.94 -0.97
C ASP A 56 20.31 -2.88 0.25
N ARG A 57 19.30 -2.78 1.11
CA ARG A 57 19.14 -3.55 2.35
C ARG A 57 17.92 -4.47 2.35
N LEU A 58 17.20 -4.59 1.24
CA LEU A 58 16.01 -5.44 1.13
C LEU A 58 16.26 -6.88 1.60
N ALA A 59 17.45 -7.41 1.36
CA ALA A 59 17.83 -8.75 1.82
C ALA A 59 17.71 -8.92 3.35
N GLU A 60 17.79 -7.84 4.13
CA GLU A 60 17.61 -7.89 5.57
C GLU A 60 16.17 -8.26 5.96
N LEU A 61 15.18 -7.88 5.15
CA LEU A 61 13.77 -8.26 5.37
C LEU A 61 13.51 -9.75 5.11
N ASN A 62 14.42 -10.44 4.45
CA ASN A 62 14.33 -11.89 4.27
C ASN A 62 14.87 -12.73 5.44
N LEU A 63 15.48 -12.09 6.44
CA LEU A 63 15.91 -12.77 7.65
C LEU A 63 14.71 -13.32 8.45
N PRO A 64 14.92 -14.29 9.34
CA PRO A 64 13.86 -14.87 10.15
C PRO A 64 13.38 -13.88 11.23
N HIS A 65 12.52 -12.96 10.83
CA HIS A 65 11.94 -11.98 11.75
C HIS A 65 10.75 -12.53 12.51
N GLN A 66 10.57 -12.03 13.73
CA GLN A 66 9.34 -12.19 14.49
C GLN A 66 8.46 -10.94 14.30
N LEU A 67 7.38 -11.08 13.56
CA LEU A 67 6.45 -9.98 13.28
C LEU A 67 5.66 -9.57 14.53
N PRO A 68 5.28 -8.28 14.65
CA PRO A 68 5.50 -7.20 13.69
C PRO A 68 6.91 -6.62 13.72
N ILE A 69 7.38 -6.11 12.58
CA ILE A 69 8.63 -5.35 12.44
C ILE A 69 8.37 -4.03 11.72
N ALA A 70 9.36 -3.16 11.69
CA ALA A 70 9.28 -1.94 10.88
C ALA A 70 10.66 -1.52 10.36
N ILE A 71 10.69 -0.94 9.16
CA ILE A 71 11.81 -0.08 8.75
C ILE A 71 11.62 1.25 9.48
N TYR A 72 12.68 1.75 10.08
CA TYR A 72 12.70 3.08 10.66
C TYR A 72 13.72 3.94 9.93
N SER A 73 13.23 4.86 9.11
CA SER A 73 14.04 5.88 8.43
C SER A 73 14.06 7.15 9.26
N TYR A 74 15.25 7.73 9.47
CA TYR A 74 15.37 8.98 10.22
C TYR A 74 16.41 9.91 9.62
N LEU A 75 16.16 11.21 9.76
CA LEU A 75 17.11 12.28 9.45
C LEU A 75 17.34 13.13 10.70
N ARG A 76 18.60 13.44 10.96
CA ARG A 76 18.99 14.40 12.00
C ARG A 76 19.73 15.55 11.32
N GLU A 77 19.13 16.72 11.36
CA GLU A 77 19.70 17.96 10.81
C GLU A 77 19.63 19.06 11.86
N GLU A 78 20.65 19.94 11.91
CA GLU A 78 20.73 21.02 12.91
C GLU A 78 19.50 21.96 12.86
N LYS A 79 19.00 22.26 11.66
CA LYS A 79 17.87 23.20 11.47
C LYS A 79 16.50 22.56 11.60
N LEU A 80 16.36 21.27 11.20
CA LEU A 80 15.09 20.56 11.15
C LEU A 80 14.86 19.67 12.37
N GLY A 81 15.90 19.49 13.22
CA GLY A 81 15.85 18.54 14.32
C GLY A 81 15.90 17.09 13.87
N GLN A 82 15.38 16.20 14.70
CA GLN A 82 15.24 14.79 14.36
C GLN A 82 13.83 14.52 13.84
N ARG A 83 13.75 13.93 12.67
CA ARG A 83 12.48 13.47 12.06
C ARG A 83 12.64 12.02 11.61
N GLY A 84 11.57 11.26 11.65
CA GLY A 84 11.60 9.88 11.21
C GLY A 84 10.22 9.39 10.76
N ALA A 85 10.24 8.30 10.00
CA ALA A 85 9.07 7.56 9.57
C ALA A 85 9.24 6.08 9.88
N PHE A 86 8.13 5.43 10.20
CA PHE A 86 8.04 3.99 10.37
C PHE A 86 7.27 3.41 9.18
N TYR A 87 7.81 2.33 8.62
CA TYR A 87 7.15 1.49 7.63
C TYR A 87 6.90 0.13 8.27
N PRO A 88 5.74 -0.06 8.91
CA PRO A 88 5.46 -1.26 9.68
C PRO A 88 5.03 -2.43 8.78
N PHE A 89 5.43 -3.65 9.18
CA PHE A 89 5.03 -4.89 8.54
C PHE A 89 4.44 -5.85 9.56
N CYS A 90 3.24 -6.31 9.25
CA CYS A 90 2.55 -7.39 9.95
C CYS A 90 2.36 -8.59 9.00
N ILE A 91 1.97 -9.73 9.53
CA ILE A 91 1.68 -10.91 8.70
C ILE A 91 0.57 -10.65 7.66
N TYR A 92 -0.33 -9.73 7.97
CA TYR A 92 -1.45 -9.31 7.12
C TYR A 92 -1.21 -7.96 6.43
N SER A 93 0.03 -7.49 6.33
CA SER A 93 0.38 -6.35 5.47
C SER A 93 0.52 -6.81 4.03
N PRO A 94 -0.18 -6.21 3.06
CA PRO A 94 -0.02 -6.54 1.64
C PRO A 94 1.43 -6.44 1.17
N GLU A 95 2.15 -5.41 1.62
CA GLU A 95 3.55 -5.16 1.32
C GLU A 95 4.44 -6.31 1.83
N TRP A 96 4.15 -6.82 3.03
CA TRP A 96 4.87 -7.97 3.57
C TRP A 96 4.62 -9.24 2.76
N GLN A 97 3.38 -9.49 2.35
CA GLN A 97 3.05 -10.63 1.50
C GLN A 97 3.76 -10.54 0.14
N ALA A 98 3.81 -9.34 -0.45
CA ALA A 98 4.52 -9.09 -1.70
C ALA A 98 6.03 -9.35 -1.56
N LEU A 99 6.67 -8.86 -0.49
CA LEU A 99 8.07 -9.12 -0.16
C LEU A 99 8.34 -10.62 -0.02
N ARG A 100 7.53 -11.32 0.78
CA ARG A 100 7.71 -12.76 1.02
C ARG A 100 7.63 -13.58 -0.26
N ILE A 101 6.60 -13.34 -1.10
CA ILE A 101 6.46 -14.02 -2.39
C ILE A 101 7.63 -13.71 -3.31
N GLY A 102 8.04 -12.45 -3.38
CA GLY A 102 9.19 -12.05 -4.18
C GLY A 102 10.45 -12.81 -3.79
N PHE A 103 10.77 -12.90 -2.51
CA PHE A 103 11.93 -13.66 -2.03
C PHE A 103 11.80 -15.16 -2.26
N ASP A 104 10.65 -15.74 -1.92
CA ASP A 104 10.42 -17.19 -2.01
C ASP A 104 10.43 -17.69 -3.47
N GLN A 105 9.96 -16.86 -4.41
CA GLN A 105 9.91 -17.18 -5.84
C GLN A 105 11.07 -16.60 -6.65
N GLN A 106 12.03 -15.91 -6.00
CA GLN A 106 13.17 -15.25 -6.65
C GLN A 106 12.76 -14.22 -7.72
N ILE A 107 11.67 -13.49 -7.44
CA ILE A 107 11.20 -12.36 -8.24
C ILE A 107 11.93 -11.11 -7.76
N LEU A 108 12.32 -10.24 -8.70
CA LEU A 108 12.89 -8.94 -8.36
C LEU A 108 11.85 -8.10 -7.58
N VAL A 109 12.24 -7.59 -6.42
CA VAL A 109 11.40 -6.72 -5.59
C VAL A 109 12.12 -5.41 -5.36
N GLU A 110 11.41 -4.29 -5.48
CA GLU A 110 11.95 -2.96 -5.21
C GLU A 110 10.91 -2.07 -4.53
N PHE A 111 11.36 -1.24 -3.59
CA PHE A 111 10.60 -0.10 -3.09
C PHE A 111 10.73 1.08 -4.06
N ILE A 112 9.62 1.79 -4.29
CA ILE A 112 9.53 2.82 -5.33
C ILE A 112 9.23 4.23 -4.84
N ASP A 113 9.04 4.44 -3.54
CA ASP A 113 8.84 5.78 -3.02
C ASP A 113 10.16 6.57 -3.05
N ARG A 114 10.03 7.88 -3.08
CA ARG A 114 11.19 8.77 -2.93
C ARG A 114 11.91 8.48 -1.61
N PRO A 115 13.26 8.62 -1.60
CA PRO A 115 14.05 8.51 -0.38
C PRO A 115 13.49 9.39 0.75
N TRP A 116 13.41 8.85 1.95
CA TRP A 116 12.86 9.57 3.10
C TRP A 116 13.57 10.93 3.34
N ALA A 117 14.89 10.98 3.17
CA ALA A 117 15.66 12.20 3.33
C ALA A 117 15.21 13.32 2.38
N GLU A 118 14.80 12.99 1.16
CA GLU A 118 14.29 13.97 0.19
C GLU A 118 12.91 14.47 0.59
N LEU A 119 12.02 13.56 1.03
CA LEU A 119 10.68 13.89 1.47
C LEU A 119 10.68 14.85 2.67
N VAL A 120 11.59 14.66 3.62
CA VAL A 120 11.69 15.50 4.81
C VAL A 120 12.18 16.92 4.50
N CYS A 121 13.04 17.06 3.50
CA CYS A 121 13.58 18.36 3.06
C CYS A 121 12.58 19.14 2.19
N ASP A 122 11.57 18.48 1.65
CA ASP A 122 10.54 19.12 0.83
C ASP A 122 9.50 19.81 1.74
N ALA A 123 9.31 21.12 1.58
CA ALA A 123 8.37 21.89 2.38
C ALA A 123 6.90 21.42 2.26
N LEU A 124 6.60 20.64 1.22
CA LEU A 124 5.30 20.00 0.99
C LEU A 124 5.12 18.67 1.78
N SER A 125 6.17 18.18 2.43
CA SER A 125 6.19 16.88 3.10
C SER A 125 5.45 16.82 4.45
N ASN A 126 4.73 17.87 4.84
CA ASN A 126 3.81 17.82 5.98
C ASN A 126 2.50 17.07 5.65
N GLN A 127 2.37 16.53 4.44
CA GLN A 127 1.28 15.64 4.11
C GLN A 127 1.50 14.29 4.81
N ARG A 128 0.68 14.00 5.81
CA ARG A 128 0.59 12.67 6.38
C ARG A 128 -0.05 11.78 5.31
N TYR A 129 0.71 10.82 4.80
CA TYR A 129 0.12 9.71 4.07
C TYR A 129 -0.82 8.97 5.04
N GLY A 130 -2.05 8.81 4.64
CA GLY A 130 -2.99 8.08 5.46
C GLY A 130 -4.43 8.22 4.99
N ASP A 131 -5.25 7.35 5.47
CA ASP A 131 -6.69 7.28 5.19
C ASP A 131 -7.47 8.56 5.56
N GLY A 132 -6.82 9.49 6.26
CA GLY A 132 -7.44 10.76 6.69
C GLY A 132 -7.95 11.64 5.55
N SER A 133 -7.29 11.64 4.39
CA SER A 133 -7.76 12.37 3.21
C SER A 133 -8.94 11.65 2.54
N LEU A 134 -8.94 10.32 2.53
CA LEU A 134 -10.04 9.51 2.02
C LEU A 134 -11.26 9.63 2.93
N ALA A 135 -11.09 9.57 4.24
CA ALA A 135 -12.16 9.73 5.21
C ALA A 135 -12.90 11.07 5.08
N GLN A 136 -12.24 12.12 4.60
CA GLN A 136 -12.84 13.45 4.36
C GLN A 136 -13.47 13.61 2.98
N ASN A 137 -13.38 12.58 2.13
CA ASN A 137 -13.96 12.63 0.79
C ASN A 137 -15.50 12.61 0.87
N PRO A 138 -16.22 13.56 0.21
CA PRO A 138 -17.68 13.57 0.20
C PRO A 138 -18.32 12.27 -0.31
N TYR A 139 -17.68 11.59 -1.24
CA TYR A 139 -18.14 10.29 -1.74
C TYR A 139 -18.15 9.23 -0.65
N VAL A 140 -17.06 9.15 0.13
CA VAL A 140 -16.95 8.23 1.27
C VAL A 140 -18.05 8.51 2.30
N SER A 141 -18.27 9.79 2.63
CA SER A 141 -19.36 10.18 3.55
C SER A 141 -20.74 9.73 3.07
N ILE A 142 -21.05 9.92 1.79
CA ILE A 142 -22.34 9.51 1.20
C ILE A 142 -22.48 7.99 1.24
N LEU A 143 -21.41 7.27 0.90
CA LEU A 143 -21.41 5.80 0.89
C LEU A 143 -21.57 5.22 2.30
N SER A 144 -20.84 5.77 3.29
CA SER A 144 -20.97 5.40 4.70
C SER A 144 -22.41 5.60 5.20
N GLN A 145 -23.02 6.74 4.90
CA GLN A 145 -24.40 7.00 5.24
C GLN A 145 -25.40 6.02 4.62
N LYS A 146 -25.19 5.66 3.35
CA LYS A 146 -26.04 4.68 2.66
C LYS A 146 -25.93 3.28 3.22
N LEU A 147 -24.74 2.89 3.68
CA LEU A 147 -24.48 1.59 4.27
C LEU A 147 -24.74 1.54 5.78
N GLY A 148 -25.02 2.70 6.40
CA GLY A 148 -25.29 2.78 7.84
C GLY A 148 -24.07 2.57 8.71
N VAL A 149 -22.87 2.92 8.21
CA VAL A 149 -21.60 2.82 8.95
C VAL A 149 -21.10 4.21 9.34
N GLU A 150 -20.34 4.29 10.45
CA GLU A 150 -20.01 5.59 11.06
C GLU A 150 -18.75 6.23 10.49
N ASP A 151 -17.75 5.41 10.09
CA ASP A 151 -16.44 5.88 9.71
C ASP A 151 -15.86 5.10 8.49
N PHE A 152 -14.69 5.54 8.03
CA PHE A 152 -14.00 4.93 6.89
C PHE A 152 -13.53 3.51 7.20
N ASP A 153 -13.11 3.22 8.44
CA ASP A 153 -12.66 1.89 8.82
C ASP A 153 -13.81 0.89 8.75
N SER A 154 -14.97 1.23 9.33
CA SER A 154 -16.20 0.42 9.26
C SER A 154 -16.70 0.26 7.83
N LEU A 155 -16.54 1.30 6.99
CA LEU A 155 -16.87 1.22 5.57
C LEU A 155 -15.96 0.22 4.86
N TRP A 156 -14.65 0.32 5.08
CA TRP A 156 -13.69 -0.61 4.51
C TRP A 156 -13.97 -2.05 4.92
N ASP A 157 -14.17 -2.27 6.22
CA ASP A 157 -14.49 -3.59 6.76
C ASP A 157 -15.73 -4.18 6.08
N THR A 158 -16.78 -3.37 5.95
CA THR A 158 -18.04 -3.80 5.31
C THR A 158 -17.85 -4.16 3.84
N LEU A 159 -17.02 -3.40 3.13
CA LEU A 159 -16.83 -3.59 1.69
C LEU A 159 -15.82 -4.72 1.37
N PHE A 160 -14.80 -4.92 2.20
CA PHE A 160 -13.66 -5.73 1.82
C PHE A 160 -13.29 -6.83 2.82
N GLU A 161 -13.41 -6.61 4.14
CA GLU A 161 -12.85 -7.53 5.14
C GLU A 161 -13.86 -8.59 5.62
N ILE A 162 -15.15 -8.24 5.72
CA ILE A 162 -16.18 -9.13 6.29
C ILE A 162 -16.44 -10.36 5.40
N ASP A 163 -16.28 -10.22 4.08
CA ASP A 163 -16.54 -11.31 3.15
C ASP A 163 -15.28 -12.19 2.96
N PRO A 164 -15.22 -13.40 3.57
CA PRO A 164 -14.07 -14.27 3.43
C PRO A 164 -13.92 -14.84 2.01
N ASN A 165 -14.97 -14.78 1.20
CA ASN A 165 -15.01 -15.27 -0.17
C ASN A 165 -14.87 -14.16 -1.21
N LEU A 166 -14.53 -12.93 -0.77
CA LEU A 166 -14.30 -11.83 -1.69
C LEU A 166 -13.30 -12.23 -2.77
N SER A 167 -13.76 -12.17 -4.03
CA SER A 167 -12.91 -12.49 -5.17
C SER A 167 -12.02 -11.30 -5.55
N LEU A 168 -10.90 -11.60 -6.22
CA LEU A 168 -10.01 -10.54 -6.75
C LEU A 168 -10.77 -9.60 -7.71
N LYS A 169 -11.63 -10.15 -8.55
CA LYS A 169 -12.45 -9.36 -9.48
C LYS A 169 -13.36 -8.40 -8.74
N ASP A 170 -14.10 -8.90 -7.74
CA ASP A 170 -15.01 -8.05 -6.96
C ASP A 170 -14.26 -7.00 -6.16
N TYR A 171 -13.07 -7.32 -5.65
CA TYR A 171 -12.19 -6.37 -4.97
C TYR A 171 -11.83 -5.21 -5.89
N PHE A 172 -11.32 -5.50 -7.10
CA PHE A 172 -10.97 -4.48 -8.08
C PHE A 172 -12.19 -3.66 -8.53
N GLU A 173 -13.34 -4.30 -8.77
CA GLU A 173 -14.57 -3.60 -9.12
C GLU A 173 -15.05 -2.66 -8.01
N ARG A 174 -14.93 -3.07 -6.74
CA ARG A 174 -15.29 -2.21 -5.59
C ARG A 174 -14.34 -1.04 -5.42
N CYS A 175 -13.04 -1.23 -5.67
CA CYS A 175 -12.05 -0.16 -5.65
C CYS A 175 -12.23 0.85 -6.81
N HIS A 176 -12.79 0.40 -7.94
CA HIS A 176 -12.99 1.24 -9.13
C HIS A 176 -14.26 2.11 -9.06
N ARG A 177 -15.24 1.71 -8.29
CA ARG A 177 -16.54 2.44 -8.17
C ARG A 177 -16.47 3.60 -7.19
#